data_7e2794fae95ede635f966d8191d6f752
#
_entry.id   7e2794fae95ede635f966d8191d6f752
#
_cell.length_a   1.000
_cell.length_b   1.000
_cell.length_c   1.000
_cell.angle_alpha   90.00
_cell.angle_beta   90.00
_cell.angle_gamma   90.00
#
_symmetry.space_group_name_H-M   'P 1'
#
loop_
_entity.id
_entity.type
_entity.pdbx_description
1 polymer ?
#
loop_
_entity_poly.entity_id
_entity_poly.type
_entity_poly.pdbx_seq_one_letter_code
_entity_poly.pdbx_strand_id
1 'polypeptide(L)'
;LTLAAEIYSHSELNLVRVQPKADGARNYTQCDSLLIGDQCGAHTTPYIESKNPTAKVEHEATTSKISEDQLFYCLQRGMTEEDAVSLIVNGFCKEVMQTLPMEFAVEAQKLIGISLEGSVG
;
A
#
# COMPACT_ATOMS: atom_id res chain seq x y z
N LEU A 1 -1.07 2.22 2.67
CA LEU A 1 -0.38 1.20 1.87
C LEU A 1 -0.91 -0.18 2.25
N THR A 2 -1.39 -0.93 1.28
CA THR A 2 -1.98 -2.25 1.51
C THR A 2 -1.33 -3.29 0.62
N LEU A 3 -0.94 -4.42 1.21
CA LEU A 3 -0.52 -5.62 0.50
C LEU A 3 -1.58 -6.69 0.70
N ALA A 4 -2.11 -7.24 -0.37
CA ALA A 4 -3.06 -8.35 -0.31
C ALA A 4 -2.52 -9.52 -1.13
N ALA A 5 -2.38 -10.67 -0.48
CA ALA A 5 -1.91 -11.92 -1.07
C ALA A 5 -3.05 -12.92 -1.20
N GLU A 6 -2.93 -13.81 -2.10
CA GLU A 6 -3.77 -14.83 -2.76
C GLU A 6 -5.21 -15.11 -2.30
N ILE A 7 -5.60 -14.93 -1.04
CA ILE A 7 -6.93 -15.35 -0.54
C ILE A 7 -7.60 -14.25 0.31
N TYR A 8 -7.00 -13.08 0.42
CA TYR A 8 -7.48 -12.03 1.32
C TYR A 8 -8.10 -10.86 0.58
N SER A 9 -9.31 -10.52 0.98
CA SER A 9 -9.90 -9.22 0.71
C SER A 9 -9.57 -8.30 1.88
N HIS A 10 -8.86 -7.22 1.62
CA HIS A 10 -8.58 -6.19 2.63
C HIS A 10 -9.55 -5.03 2.47
N SER A 11 -10.15 -4.61 3.58
CA SER A 11 -11.05 -3.46 3.62
C SER A 11 -10.49 -2.42 4.57
N GLU A 12 -10.23 -1.22 4.06
CA GLU A 12 -9.70 -0.11 4.81
C GLU A 12 -10.75 1.00 4.96
N LEU A 13 -11.00 1.41 6.21
CA LEU A 13 -11.88 2.52 6.54
C LEU A 13 -11.04 3.73 6.98
N ASN A 14 -11.05 4.78 6.17
CA ASN A 14 -10.38 6.04 6.48
C ASN A 14 -11.38 7.07 6.97
N LEU A 15 -11.17 7.60 8.18
CA LEU A 15 -11.98 8.67 8.75
C LEU A 15 -11.20 9.99 8.75
N VAL A 16 -11.69 10.97 8.00
CA VAL A 16 -11.21 12.34 8.03
C VAL A 16 -12.33 13.25 8.52
N ARG A 17 -12.09 13.97 9.61
CA ARG A 17 -13.07 14.93 10.17
C ARG A 17 -12.43 16.29 10.36
N VAL A 18 -12.92 17.31 9.64
CA VAL A 18 -12.51 18.71 9.82
C VAL A 18 -13.48 19.40 10.77
N GLN A 19 -12.95 19.93 11.87
CA GLN A 19 -13.73 20.62 12.88
C GLN A 19 -14.17 22.02 12.40
N PRO A 20 -15.28 22.61 12.95
CA PRO A 20 -15.78 23.91 12.52
C PRO A 20 -14.79 25.07 12.67
N LYS A 21 -13.87 24.99 13.62
CA LYS A 21 -12.86 26.03 13.92
C LYS A 21 -11.53 25.84 13.20
N ALA A 22 -11.41 24.81 12.34
CA ALA A 22 -10.18 24.50 11.62
C ALA A 22 -10.14 25.26 10.28
N ASP A 23 -9.99 26.58 10.37
CA ASP A 23 -9.91 27.44 9.18
C ASP A 23 -8.68 27.14 8.34
N GLY A 24 -8.88 27.01 7.01
CA GLY A 24 -7.80 26.72 6.09
C GLY A 24 -7.18 25.32 6.24
N ALA A 25 -7.82 24.41 6.97
CA ALA A 25 -7.34 23.05 7.13
C ALA A 25 -7.18 22.36 5.78
N ARG A 26 -6.09 21.64 5.63
CA ARG A 26 -5.81 20.84 4.43
C ARG A 26 -5.49 19.41 4.83
N ASN A 27 -6.16 18.47 4.21
CA ASN A 27 -5.85 17.05 4.31
C ASN A 27 -5.66 16.46 2.92
N TYR A 28 -4.61 15.67 2.77
CA TYR A 28 -4.38 14.82 1.60
C TYR A 28 -4.17 13.40 2.10
N THR A 29 -4.98 12.48 1.59
CA THR A 29 -4.88 11.05 1.91
C THR A 29 -4.66 10.28 0.61
N GLN A 30 -3.62 9.49 0.56
CA GLN A 30 -3.33 8.58 -0.55
C GLN A 30 -3.32 7.13 -0.05
N CYS A 31 -4.11 6.29 -0.70
CA CYS A 31 -4.22 4.85 -0.41
C CYS A 31 -3.74 4.07 -1.62
N ASP A 32 -2.56 3.48 -1.53
CA ASP A 32 -2.01 2.63 -2.59
C ASP A 32 -2.08 1.18 -2.17
N SER A 33 -2.63 0.33 -3.05
CA SER A 33 -2.78 -1.10 -2.83
C SER A 33 -2.05 -1.88 -3.91
N LEU A 34 -1.25 -2.86 -3.51
CA LEU A 34 -0.61 -3.81 -4.41
C LEU A 34 -1.18 -5.21 -4.17
N LEU A 35 -1.73 -5.79 -5.22
CA LEU A 35 -2.30 -7.14 -5.19
C LEU A 35 -1.29 -8.16 -5.69
N ILE A 36 -1.18 -9.27 -4.96
CA ILE A 36 -0.32 -10.41 -5.30
C ILE A 36 -1.21 -11.63 -5.40
N GLY A 37 -1.29 -12.24 -6.60
CA GLY A 37 -2.17 -13.38 -6.87
C GLY A 37 -3.47 -13.01 -7.56
N ASP A 38 -4.30 -14.02 -7.87
CA ASP A 38 -5.48 -13.87 -8.72
C ASP A 38 -6.80 -13.74 -7.96
N GLN A 39 -6.82 -14.10 -6.68
CA GLN A 39 -8.04 -14.15 -5.86
C GLN A 39 -8.06 -13.12 -4.74
N CYS A 40 -7.17 -12.13 -4.80
CA CYS A 40 -7.10 -11.07 -3.81
C CYS A 40 -7.83 -9.79 -4.26
N GLY A 41 -8.26 -8.99 -3.30
CA GLY A 41 -8.91 -7.71 -3.55
C GLY A 41 -8.59 -6.70 -2.47
N ALA A 42 -8.61 -5.41 -2.82
CA ALA A 42 -8.51 -4.31 -1.88
C ALA A 42 -9.71 -3.39 -2.05
N HIS A 43 -10.31 -3.00 -0.93
CA HIS A 43 -11.44 -2.09 -0.87
C HIS A 43 -11.09 -0.93 0.05
N THR A 44 -11.19 0.29 -0.45
CA THR A 44 -10.99 1.51 0.33
C THR A 44 -12.31 2.24 0.46
N THR A 45 -12.74 2.50 1.70
CA THR A 45 -13.99 3.21 1.98
C THR A 45 -13.67 4.48 2.76
N PRO A 46 -13.51 5.64 2.10
CA PRO A 46 -13.28 6.89 2.80
C PRO A 46 -14.57 7.42 3.44
N TYR A 47 -14.46 7.87 4.69
CA TYR A 47 -15.50 8.66 5.34
C TYR A 47 -14.96 10.06 5.61
N ILE A 48 -15.50 11.04 4.91
CA ILE A 48 -15.01 12.43 4.98
C ILE A 48 -16.14 13.32 5.49
N GLU A 49 -15.90 13.96 6.64
CA GLU A 49 -16.81 14.94 7.21
C GLU A 49 -16.09 16.30 7.33
N SER A 50 -16.51 17.30 6.56
CA SER A 50 -16.00 18.65 6.69
C SER A 50 -17.06 19.58 7.24
N LYS A 51 -16.77 20.18 8.39
CA LYS A 51 -17.63 21.18 9.06
C LYS A 51 -17.12 22.62 8.89
N ASN A 52 -16.05 22.81 8.09
CA ASN A 52 -15.50 24.12 7.79
C ASN A 52 -15.45 24.34 6.28
N PRO A 53 -16.06 25.41 5.74
CA PRO A 53 -16.14 25.65 4.30
C PRO A 53 -14.79 26.06 3.67
N THR A 54 -13.80 26.45 4.47
CA THR A 54 -12.46 26.82 4.00
C THR A 54 -11.49 25.63 3.94
N ALA A 55 -11.95 24.46 4.40
CA ALA A 55 -11.13 23.25 4.39
C ALA A 55 -10.98 22.69 2.98
N LYS A 56 -9.81 22.14 2.71
CA LYS A 56 -9.50 21.41 1.48
C LYS A 56 -9.17 19.96 1.84
N VAL A 57 -9.99 19.03 1.37
CA VAL A 57 -9.79 17.60 1.61
C VAL A 57 -9.68 16.90 0.26
N GLU A 58 -8.56 16.18 0.09
CA GLU A 58 -8.27 15.41 -1.12
C GLU A 58 -8.05 13.96 -0.72
N HIS A 59 -8.66 13.04 -1.45
CA HIS A 59 -8.49 11.60 -1.26
C HIS A 59 -8.22 10.94 -2.62
N GLU A 60 -7.15 10.16 -2.68
CA GLU A 60 -6.77 9.39 -3.85
C GLU A 60 -6.59 7.93 -3.46
N ALA A 61 -7.10 7.03 -4.28
CA ALA A 61 -6.92 5.59 -4.08
C ALA A 61 -6.48 4.94 -5.40
N THR A 62 -5.41 4.17 -5.33
CA THR A 62 -4.92 3.37 -6.46
C THR A 62 -4.85 1.90 -6.07
N THR A 63 -5.14 1.04 -7.03
CA THR A 63 -4.97 -0.40 -6.87
C THR A 63 -4.23 -0.93 -8.08
N SER A 64 -3.12 -1.60 -7.82
CA SER A 64 -2.31 -2.25 -8.86
C SER A 64 -2.11 -3.72 -8.52
N LYS A 65 -1.89 -4.52 -9.55
CA LYS A 65 -1.50 -5.92 -9.45
C LYS A 65 -0.04 -6.04 -9.91
N ILE A 66 0.69 -7.01 -9.36
CA ILE A 66 2.03 -7.32 -9.88
C ILE A 66 1.92 -7.63 -11.37
N SER A 67 2.72 -6.91 -12.17
CA SER A 67 2.76 -7.09 -13.61
C SER A 67 3.45 -8.39 -13.96
N GLU A 68 2.78 -9.23 -14.76
CA GLU A 68 3.37 -10.46 -15.29
C GLU A 68 4.61 -10.18 -16.15
N ASP A 69 4.63 -9.07 -16.87
CA ASP A 69 5.79 -8.65 -17.67
C ASP A 69 6.99 -8.30 -16.79
N GLN A 70 6.78 -7.62 -15.66
CA GLN A 70 7.85 -7.32 -14.71
C GLN A 70 8.39 -8.58 -14.06
N LEU A 71 7.50 -9.49 -13.67
CA LEU A 71 7.87 -10.78 -13.10
C LEU A 71 8.68 -11.60 -14.12
N PHE A 72 8.17 -11.74 -15.34
CA PHE A 72 8.86 -12.41 -16.44
C PHE A 72 10.26 -11.82 -16.69
N TYR A 73 10.38 -10.50 -16.71
CA TYR A 73 11.67 -9.82 -16.87
C TYR A 73 12.69 -10.17 -15.77
N CYS A 74 12.25 -10.26 -14.53
CA CYS A 74 13.10 -10.66 -13.41
C CYS A 74 13.53 -12.14 -13.54
N LEU A 75 12.59 -13.02 -13.88
CA LEU A 75 12.84 -14.45 -14.09
C LEU A 75 13.86 -14.69 -15.23
N GLN A 76 13.75 -13.95 -16.35
CA GLN A 76 14.71 -14.01 -17.45
C GLN A 76 16.13 -13.60 -17.06
N ARG A 77 16.30 -12.87 -15.97
CA ARG A 77 17.59 -12.49 -15.40
C ARG A 77 18.12 -13.47 -14.35
N GLY A 78 17.44 -14.61 -14.19
CA GLY A 78 17.85 -15.68 -13.29
C GLY A 78 17.42 -15.48 -11.83
N MET A 79 16.51 -14.54 -11.55
CA MET A 79 15.90 -14.44 -10.22
C MET A 79 14.90 -15.57 -10.01
N THR A 80 14.75 -16.01 -8.76
CA THR A 80 13.62 -16.87 -8.40
C THR A 80 12.34 -16.06 -8.37
N GLU A 81 11.19 -16.70 -8.45
CA GLU A 81 9.90 -16.01 -8.37
C GLU A 81 9.73 -15.29 -7.03
N GLU A 82 10.12 -15.93 -5.93
CA GLU A 82 10.11 -15.33 -4.58
C GLU A 82 10.98 -14.06 -4.49
N ASP A 83 12.20 -14.11 -5.04
CA ASP A 83 13.09 -12.96 -5.07
C ASP A 83 12.51 -11.81 -5.92
N ALA A 84 11.90 -12.14 -7.05
CA ALA A 84 11.28 -11.17 -7.95
C ALA A 84 10.09 -10.47 -7.28
N VAL A 85 9.19 -11.23 -6.64
CA VAL A 85 8.06 -10.69 -5.89
C VAL A 85 8.56 -9.82 -4.73
N SER A 86 9.53 -10.31 -3.96
CA SER A 86 10.13 -9.56 -2.87
C SER A 86 10.74 -8.22 -3.32
N LEU A 87 11.43 -8.22 -4.47
CA LEU A 87 11.99 -7.00 -5.06
C LEU A 87 10.91 -5.99 -5.43
N ILE A 88 9.82 -6.44 -6.07
CA ILE A 88 8.71 -5.58 -6.49
C ILE A 88 8.00 -5.00 -5.26
N VAL A 89 7.72 -5.81 -4.24
CA VAL A 89 7.07 -5.37 -3.00
C VAL A 89 7.92 -4.37 -2.24
N ASN A 90 9.23 -4.63 -2.11
CA ASN A 90 10.14 -3.69 -1.46
C ASN A 90 10.22 -2.36 -2.23
N GLY A 91 10.16 -2.39 -3.57
CA GLY A 91 10.08 -1.20 -4.40
C GLY A 91 8.81 -0.40 -4.14
N PHE A 92 7.67 -1.07 -4.05
CA PHE A 92 6.37 -0.46 -3.74
C PHE A 92 6.34 0.20 -2.35
N CYS A 93 6.94 -0.43 -1.35
CA CYS A 93 6.99 0.07 0.02
C CYS A 93 8.06 1.14 0.25
N LYS A 94 8.97 1.37 -0.70
CA LYS A 94 10.18 2.17 -0.51
C LYS A 94 9.92 3.57 0.02
N GLU A 95 8.95 4.28 -0.54
CA GLU A 95 8.67 5.67 -0.14
C GLU A 95 8.22 5.76 1.32
N VAL A 96 7.36 4.84 1.75
CA VAL A 96 6.90 4.77 3.14
C VAL A 96 8.06 4.40 4.06
N MET A 97 8.88 3.42 3.69
CA MET A 97 10.04 3.00 4.49
C MET A 97 11.05 4.13 4.71
N GLN A 98 11.23 5.01 3.71
CA GLN A 98 12.15 6.15 3.80
C GLN A 98 11.67 7.25 4.77
N THR A 99 10.38 7.28 5.11
CA THR A 99 9.84 8.24 6.08
C THR A 99 9.94 7.76 7.53
N LEU A 100 10.20 6.47 7.74
CA LEU A 100 10.33 5.89 9.07
C LEU A 100 11.73 6.09 9.66
N PRO A 101 11.86 6.22 11.00
CA PRO A 101 13.15 6.06 11.66
C PRO A 101 13.77 4.71 11.29
N MET A 102 15.11 4.68 11.17
CA MET A 102 15.83 3.53 10.60
C MET A 102 15.52 2.19 11.31
N GLU A 103 15.40 2.21 12.63
CA GLU A 103 15.08 1.02 13.42
C GLU A 103 13.70 0.43 13.07
N PHE A 104 12.68 1.28 12.85
CA PHE A 104 11.36 0.85 12.43
C PHE A 104 11.33 0.39 10.96
N ALA A 105 12.08 1.06 10.09
CA ALA A 105 12.19 0.67 8.69
C ALA A 105 12.80 -0.74 8.54
N VAL A 106 13.86 -1.05 9.30
CA VAL A 106 14.49 -2.38 9.30
C VAL A 106 13.54 -3.45 9.81
N GLU A 107 12.81 -3.17 10.89
CA GLU A 107 11.84 -4.13 11.43
C GLU A 107 10.68 -4.36 10.47
N ALA A 108 10.13 -3.29 9.88
CA ALA A 108 9.07 -3.39 8.88
C ALA A 108 9.48 -4.20 7.65
N GLN A 109 10.72 -4.01 7.15
CA GLN A 109 11.25 -4.81 6.04
C GLN A 109 11.34 -6.30 6.39
N LYS A 110 11.76 -6.65 7.60
CA LYS A 110 11.80 -8.05 8.05
C LYS A 110 10.39 -8.66 8.11
N LEU A 111 9.41 -7.91 8.65
CA LEU A 111 8.03 -8.37 8.75
C LEU A 111 7.40 -8.58 7.36
N ILE A 112 7.68 -7.69 6.40
CA ILE A 112 7.26 -7.85 5.00
C ILE A 112 7.86 -9.12 4.41
N GLY A 113 9.16 -9.37 4.60
CA GLY A 113 9.83 -10.58 4.14
C GLY A 113 9.16 -11.85 4.68
N ILE A 114 8.93 -11.92 5.99
CA ILE A 114 8.26 -13.06 6.64
C ILE A 114 6.83 -13.25 6.10
N SER A 115 6.10 -12.15 5.88
CA SER A 115 4.72 -12.21 5.38
C SER A 115 4.63 -12.69 3.93
N LEU A 116 5.70 -12.52 3.15
CA LEU A 116 5.78 -12.98 1.76
C LEU A 116 6.25 -14.43 1.66
N GLU A 117 6.93 -14.97 2.69
CA GLU A 117 7.30 -16.38 2.74
C GLU A 117 6.02 -17.25 2.74
N GLY A 118 5.84 -18.04 1.66
CA GLY A 118 4.66 -18.89 1.49
C GLY A 118 3.47 -18.24 0.79
N SER A 119 3.57 -16.98 0.36
CA SER A 119 2.54 -16.32 -0.47
C SER A 119 2.78 -16.50 -1.98
N VAL A 120 3.94 -17.06 -2.34
CA VAL A 120 4.32 -17.42 -3.71
C VAL A 120 4.42 -18.96 -3.76
N GLY A 121 3.35 -19.60 -4.19
CA GLY A 121 3.30 -21.06 -4.29
C GLY A 121 2.15 -21.53 -5.13
#